data_e16858c7397ada210c397832c8e5750d
#
_entry.id   e16858c7397ada210c397832c8e5750d
#
_cell.length_a   1.000
_cell.length_b   1.000
_cell.length_c   1.000
_cell.angle_alpha   90.00
_cell.angle_beta   90.00
_cell.angle_gamma   90.00
#
_symmetry.space_group_name_H-M   'P 1'
#
loop_
_entity.id
_entity.type
_entity.pdbx_description
1 polymer ?
#
loop_
_entity_poly.entity_id
_entity_poly.type
_entity_poly.pdbx_seq_one_letter_code
_entity_poly.pdbx_strand_id
1 'polypeptide(L)'
;INLLDPRKHLLIDSEGRIGVRGAGLSLSAGEPIRTTLIGVSENYSLAALRRLVSLFHTKVVMEINLQDDLNDTAQLENLISSQSELFVIGGGFDEGASKRIRAAIENIRVVYHNLPGLAQPQIVYAGNRSLAEYAERELEAGPDFHLAGNIQPLEEQEDLQVGWKAMLAAFARVREGQIPGLVELQK
;
A
#
# COMPACT_ATOMS: atom_id res chain seq x y z
N ILE A 1 -39.05 -18.09 -4.54
CA ILE A 1 -38.80 -17.95 -3.09
C ILE A 1 -38.10 -16.63 -2.90
N ASN A 2 -38.70 -15.72 -2.11
CA ASN A 2 -38.04 -14.46 -1.81
C ASN A 2 -37.15 -14.67 -0.57
N LEU A 3 -35.84 -14.61 -0.78
CA LEU A 3 -34.84 -14.83 0.27
C LEU A 3 -34.46 -13.53 1.00
N LEU A 4 -35.09 -12.41 0.61
CA LEU A 4 -34.81 -11.10 1.20
C LEU A 4 -36.05 -10.59 1.94
N ASP A 5 -35.85 -9.94 3.09
CA ASP A 5 -36.87 -9.17 3.77
C ASP A 5 -37.22 -7.87 2.98
N PRO A 6 -38.24 -7.10 3.37
CA PRO A 6 -38.59 -5.85 2.73
C PRO A 6 -37.49 -4.79 2.75
N ARG A 7 -36.48 -4.94 3.64
CA ARG A 7 -35.30 -4.08 3.74
C ARG A 7 -34.11 -4.62 2.94
N LYS A 8 -34.34 -5.67 2.14
CA LYS A 8 -33.32 -6.39 1.35
C LYS A 8 -32.24 -7.13 2.15
N HIS A 9 -32.50 -7.41 3.41
CA HIS A 9 -31.62 -8.28 4.21
C HIS A 9 -31.96 -9.74 3.95
N LEU A 10 -30.95 -10.62 4.01
CA LEU A 10 -31.16 -12.07 3.91
C LEU A 10 -32.01 -12.56 5.08
N LEU A 11 -33.07 -13.32 4.76
CA LEU A 11 -33.86 -14.01 5.77
C LEU A 11 -33.04 -15.19 6.30
N ILE A 12 -32.44 -15.01 7.46
CA ILE A 12 -31.71 -16.08 8.16
C ILE A 12 -32.66 -16.76 9.13
N ASP A 13 -32.86 -18.05 8.96
CA ASP A 13 -33.74 -18.84 9.83
C ASP A 13 -32.97 -19.33 11.06
N SER A 14 -33.27 -18.75 12.22
CA SER A 14 -32.74 -19.19 13.51
C SER A 14 -33.41 -20.46 14.06
N GLU A 15 -34.58 -20.84 13.51
CA GLU A 15 -35.39 -21.97 14.01
C GLU A 15 -35.50 -23.14 13.01
N GLY A 16 -34.85 -23.10 11.86
CA GLY A 16 -34.77 -24.20 10.90
C GLY A 16 -36.02 -24.41 10.04
N ARG A 17 -36.92 -23.43 9.93
CA ARG A 17 -38.18 -23.59 9.21
C ARG A 17 -38.24 -22.97 7.84
N ILE A 18 -37.76 -21.76 7.67
CA ILE A 18 -37.77 -21.04 6.39
C ILE A 18 -36.58 -20.08 6.35
N GLY A 19 -35.77 -20.16 5.31
CA GLY A 19 -34.70 -19.17 5.10
C GLY A 19 -33.34 -19.78 4.75
N VAL A 20 -32.31 -18.98 4.84
CA VAL A 20 -30.93 -19.35 4.49
C VAL A 20 -30.21 -19.79 5.76
N ARG A 21 -29.74 -21.03 5.80
CA ARG A 21 -28.97 -21.56 6.93
C ARG A 21 -27.54 -21.06 7.01
N GLY A 22 -27.06 -20.54 5.91
CA GLY A 22 -25.73 -19.95 5.81
C GLY A 22 -25.55 -19.29 4.44
N ALA A 23 -24.79 -18.24 4.40
CA ALA A 23 -24.40 -17.59 3.16
C ALA A 23 -22.88 -17.57 3.08
N GLY A 24 -22.34 -17.95 1.93
CA GLY A 24 -20.94 -17.78 1.58
C GLY A 24 -20.82 -16.73 0.51
N LEU A 25 -19.90 -15.78 0.69
CA LEU A 25 -19.57 -14.80 -0.32
C LEU A 25 -18.19 -15.09 -0.87
N SER A 26 -18.09 -15.18 -2.19
CA SER A 26 -16.81 -15.23 -2.88
C SER A 26 -16.69 -14.00 -3.75
N LEU A 27 -15.63 -13.26 -3.56
CA LEU A 27 -15.30 -12.09 -4.39
C LEU A 27 -14.10 -12.42 -5.26
N SER A 28 -14.10 -11.94 -6.52
CA SER A 28 -12.89 -12.00 -7.34
C SER A 28 -11.82 -11.08 -6.73
N ALA A 29 -10.54 -11.43 -6.94
CA ALA A 29 -9.43 -10.62 -6.42
C ALA A 29 -9.40 -9.19 -7.00
N GLY A 30 -10.14 -8.92 -8.06
CA GLY A 30 -10.07 -7.66 -8.80
C GLY A 30 -8.78 -7.56 -9.62
N GLU A 31 -8.51 -6.38 -10.16
CA GLU A 31 -7.24 -6.11 -10.85
C GLU A 31 -6.07 -6.07 -9.85
N PRO A 32 -4.87 -6.51 -10.24
CA PRO A 32 -3.70 -6.37 -9.38
C PRO A 32 -3.46 -4.90 -9.05
N ILE A 33 -3.18 -4.58 -7.78
CA ILE A 33 -2.90 -3.22 -7.33
C ILE A 33 -1.62 -2.71 -7.99
N ARG A 34 -1.72 -1.61 -8.71
CA ARG A 34 -0.59 -0.95 -9.39
C ARG A 34 0.32 -0.33 -8.34
N THR A 35 1.53 -0.85 -8.25
CA THR A 35 2.45 -0.52 -7.16
C THR A 35 3.75 0.05 -7.70
N THR A 36 4.19 1.18 -7.13
CA THR A 36 5.53 1.72 -7.32
C THR A 36 6.40 1.40 -6.11
N LEU A 37 7.58 0.86 -6.37
CA LEU A 37 8.61 0.61 -5.36
C LEU A 37 9.64 1.72 -5.38
N ILE A 38 10.03 2.20 -4.21
CA ILE A 38 11.04 3.25 -4.05
C ILE A 38 12.06 2.77 -3.04
N GLY A 39 13.28 2.55 -3.49
CA GLY A 39 14.35 1.97 -2.68
C GLY A 39 15.70 2.62 -2.90
N VAL A 40 16.60 2.51 -1.93
CA VAL A 40 17.94 3.10 -1.99
C VAL A 40 18.88 2.29 -2.87
N SER A 41 18.72 0.98 -2.91
CA SER A 41 19.63 0.10 -3.65
C SER A 41 18.89 -1.07 -4.29
N GLU A 42 19.40 -1.48 -5.45
CA GLU A 42 18.85 -2.58 -6.23
C GLU A 42 18.89 -3.92 -5.47
N ASN A 43 20.05 -4.24 -4.89
CA ASN A 43 20.30 -5.55 -4.31
C ASN A 43 19.72 -5.75 -2.90
N TYR A 44 19.42 -4.67 -2.20
CA TYR A 44 18.92 -4.72 -0.82
C TYR A 44 17.47 -4.22 -0.73
N SER A 45 17.28 -2.92 -0.68
CA SER A 45 15.96 -2.35 -0.42
C SER A 45 14.93 -2.65 -1.51
N LEU A 46 15.27 -2.50 -2.79
CA LEU A 46 14.33 -2.86 -3.87
C LEU A 46 14.07 -4.37 -3.91
N ALA A 47 15.11 -5.19 -3.71
CA ALA A 47 14.94 -6.64 -3.64
C ALA A 47 14.02 -7.06 -2.48
N ALA A 48 14.18 -6.47 -1.29
CA ALA A 48 13.30 -6.73 -0.15
C ALA A 48 11.87 -6.26 -0.40
N LEU A 49 11.70 -5.07 -1.01
CA LEU A 49 10.37 -4.57 -1.41
C LEU A 49 9.67 -5.47 -2.41
N ARG A 50 10.37 -5.95 -3.45
CA ARG A 50 9.82 -6.92 -4.42
C ARG A 50 9.31 -8.18 -3.71
N ARG A 51 10.09 -8.72 -2.77
CA ARG A 51 9.66 -9.87 -1.98
C ARG A 51 8.43 -9.56 -1.14
N LEU A 52 8.41 -8.41 -0.46
CA LEU A 52 7.25 -8.00 0.36
C LEU A 52 5.98 -7.88 -0.48
N VAL A 53 6.02 -7.15 -1.60
CA VAL A 53 4.82 -6.92 -2.42
C VAL A 53 4.38 -8.17 -3.17
N SER A 54 5.29 -9.11 -3.46
CA SER A 54 4.94 -10.39 -4.09
C SER A 54 4.03 -11.29 -3.24
N LEU A 55 3.94 -11.01 -1.94
CA LEU A 55 3.02 -11.71 -1.03
C LEU A 55 1.57 -11.24 -1.18
N PHE A 56 1.32 -10.20 -1.98
CA PHE A 56 0.01 -9.60 -2.20
C PHE A 56 -0.34 -9.62 -3.69
N HIS A 57 -1.62 -9.47 -4.02
CA HIS A 57 -2.06 -9.38 -5.41
C HIS A 57 -1.77 -7.97 -5.97
N THR A 58 -0.51 -7.71 -6.25
CA THR A 58 0.04 -6.45 -6.75
C THR A 58 0.71 -6.62 -8.10
N LYS A 59 0.83 -5.53 -8.84
CA LYS A 59 1.60 -5.43 -10.07
C LYS A 59 2.58 -4.27 -9.93
N VAL A 60 3.86 -4.56 -9.86
CA VAL A 60 4.90 -3.53 -9.89
C VAL A 60 4.88 -2.88 -11.27
N VAL A 61 4.53 -1.61 -11.31
CA VAL A 61 4.46 -0.80 -12.56
C VAL A 61 5.67 0.11 -12.71
N MET A 62 6.35 0.39 -11.59
CA MET A 62 7.55 1.23 -11.57
C MET A 62 8.44 0.88 -10.39
N GLU A 63 9.73 1.03 -10.59
CA GLU A 63 10.75 0.97 -9.55
C GLU A 63 11.67 2.18 -9.65
N ILE A 64 11.91 2.81 -8.52
CA ILE A 64 12.81 3.96 -8.40
C ILE A 64 13.96 3.55 -7.50
N ASN A 65 15.14 3.44 -8.09
CA ASN A 65 16.38 3.26 -7.35
C ASN A 65 16.97 4.64 -7.03
N LEU A 66 17.02 4.99 -5.76
CA LEU A 66 17.52 6.29 -5.31
C LEU A 66 19.04 6.44 -5.43
N GLN A 67 19.76 5.40 -5.84
CA GLN A 67 21.17 5.50 -6.21
C GLN A 67 21.38 6.00 -7.63
N ASP A 68 20.37 5.88 -8.48
CA ASP A 68 20.45 6.38 -9.85
C ASP A 68 20.47 7.92 -9.84
N ASP A 69 21.24 8.51 -10.76
CA ASP A 69 21.40 9.96 -10.87
C ASP A 69 20.21 10.63 -11.60
N LEU A 70 18.98 10.22 -11.28
CA LEU A 70 17.78 10.89 -11.77
C LEU A 70 17.63 12.21 -11.04
N ASN A 71 17.40 13.28 -11.81
CA ASN A 71 17.05 14.57 -11.22
C ASN A 71 15.62 14.53 -10.65
N ASP A 72 15.32 15.44 -9.73
CA ASP A 72 14.02 15.48 -9.05
C ASP A 72 12.84 15.60 -10.02
N THR A 73 13.00 16.33 -11.12
CA THR A 73 11.96 16.51 -12.15
C THR A 73 11.63 15.18 -12.82
N ALA A 74 12.63 14.39 -13.22
CA ALA A 74 12.40 13.08 -13.83
C ALA A 74 11.76 12.09 -12.84
N GLN A 75 12.11 12.15 -11.56
CA GLN A 75 11.47 11.35 -10.52
C GLN A 75 9.99 11.72 -10.36
N LEU A 76 9.67 13.00 -10.32
CA LEU A 76 8.29 13.50 -10.25
C LEU A 76 7.47 13.07 -11.47
N GLU A 77 7.99 13.26 -12.68
CA GLU A 77 7.33 12.82 -13.92
C GLU A 77 7.06 11.31 -13.92
N ASN A 78 8.03 10.53 -13.47
CA ASN A 78 7.90 9.08 -13.33
C ASN A 78 6.81 8.71 -12.32
N LEU A 79 6.78 9.32 -11.13
CA LEU A 79 5.77 9.07 -10.11
C LEU A 79 4.36 9.39 -10.64
N ILE A 80 4.17 10.52 -11.29
CA ILE A 80 2.87 10.92 -11.87
C ILE A 80 2.44 9.95 -12.97
N SER A 81 3.35 9.60 -13.88
CA SER A 81 3.04 8.74 -15.03
C SER A 81 2.76 7.29 -14.64
N SER A 82 3.24 6.85 -13.49
CA SER A 82 3.04 5.48 -12.99
C SER A 82 1.57 5.14 -12.77
N GLN A 83 0.74 6.13 -12.45
CA GLN A 83 -0.67 5.94 -12.07
C GLN A 83 -0.81 4.84 -11.00
N SER A 84 0.09 4.83 -10.04
CA SER A 84 0.11 3.81 -9.00
C SER A 84 -0.97 4.08 -7.95
N GLU A 85 -1.55 3.00 -7.46
CA GLU A 85 -2.52 2.99 -6.37
C GLU A 85 -1.82 2.79 -5.01
N LEU A 86 -0.55 2.35 -5.04
CA LEU A 86 0.25 2.07 -3.86
C LEU A 86 1.70 2.46 -4.10
N PHE A 87 2.26 3.28 -3.22
CA PHE A 87 3.68 3.54 -3.12
C PHE A 87 4.27 2.78 -1.93
N VAL A 88 5.32 2.02 -2.15
CA VAL A 88 6.04 1.33 -1.08
C VAL A 88 7.46 1.84 -1.03
N ILE A 89 7.77 2.53 0.06
CA ILE A 89 9.06 3.18 0.28
C ILE A 89 9.85 2.32 1.25
N GLY A 90 10.98 1.83 0.79
CA GLY A 90 11.91 1.06 1.61
C GLY A 90 13.31 1.59 1.50
N GLY A 91 14.13 1.15 2.41
CA GLY A 91 15.54 1.34 2.26
C GLY A 91 16.19 2.34 3.17
N GLY A 92 17.48 2.31 3.01
CA GLY A 92 18.41 2.76 4.03
C GLY A 92 18.43 1.78 5.20
N PHE A 93 19.61 1.30 5.51
CA PHE A 93 19.86 0.69 6.82
C PHE A 93 19.53 1.71 7.91
N ASP A 94 19.23 1.26 9.12
CA ASP A 94 18.76 2.15 10.20
C ASP A 94 19.70 3.34 10.50
N GLU A 95 20.98 3.23 10.20
CA GLU A 95 21.98 4.32 10.33
C GLU A 95 22.51 4.81 8.97
N GLY A 96 21.82 4.48 7.87
CA GLY A 96 22.30 4.69 6.52
C GLY A 96 21.77 5.97 5.83
N ALA A 97 21.70 5.92 4.49
CA ALA A 97 21.44 7.03 3.58
C ALA A 97 20.10 7.75 3.82
N SER A 98 20.08 8.77 4.68
CA SER A 98 18.88 9.54 5.00
C SER A 98 18.55 10.62 3.94
N LYS A 99 19.55 11.23 3.32
CA LYS A 99 19.34 12.37 2.41
C LYS A 99 18.50 12.03 1.17
N ARG A 100 18.79 10.91 0.51
CA ARG A 100 18.08 10.48 -0.70
C ARG A 100 16.64 10.07 -0.40
N ILE A 101 16.43 9.43 0.75
CA ILE A 101 15.08 9.06 1.19
C ILE A 101 14.25 10.30 1.53
N ARG A 102 14.84 11.31 2.16
CA ARG A 102 14.15 12.59 2.42
C ARG A 102 13.72 13.27 1.12
N ALA A 103 14.60 13.37 0.13
CA ALA A 103 14.25 13.92 -1.18
C ALA A 103 13.12 13.12 -1.85
N ALA A 104 13.15 11.79 -1.79
CA ALA A 104 12.08 10.97 -2.32
C ALA A 104 10.74 11.20 -1.60
N ILE A 105 10.74 11.33 -0.28
CA ILE A 105 9.54 11.65 0.52
C ILE A 105 8.98 13.02 0.11
N GLU A 106 9.82 14.03 -0.08
CA GLU A 106 9.42 15.36 -0.54
C GLU A 106 8.80 15.31 -1.94
N ASN A 107 9.38 14.54 -2.87
CA ASN A 107 8.84 14.33 -4.20
C ASN A 107 7.47 13.64 -4.16
N ILE A 108 7.33 12.60 -3.32
CA ILE A 108 6.05 11.90 -3.12
C ILE A 108 5.00 12.86 -2.56
N ARG A 109 5.36 13.69 -1.58
CA ARG A 109 4.46 14.71 -1.03
C ARG A 109 3.94 15.65 -2.12
N VAL A 110 4.83 16.14 -2.98
CA VAL A 110 4.44 17.01 -4.09
C VAL A 110 3.47 16.31 -5.03
N VAL A 111 3.73 15.07 -5.39
CA VAL A 111 2.83 14.27 -6.24
C VAL A 111 1.50 14.07 -5.55
N TYR A 112 1.50 13.62 -4.30
CA TYR A 112 0.31 13.32 -3.52
C TYR A 112 -0.64 14.51 -3.40
N HIS A 113 -0.12 15.70 -3.10
CA HIS A 113 -0.94 16.90 -2.97
C HIS A 113 -1.44 17.48 -4.31
N ASN A 114 -0.76 17.16 -5.42
CA ASN A 114 -1.14 17.67 -6.73
C ASN A 114 -1.98 16.68 -7.57
N LEU A 115 -2.14 15.44 -7.11
CA LEU A 115 -3.05 14.50 -7.75
C LEU A 115 -4.49 14.89 -7.43
N PRO A 116 -5.37 15.01 -8.43
CA PRO A 116 -6.78 15.30 -8.18
C PRO A 116 -7.39 14.16 -7.37
N GLY A 117 -8.17 14.51 -6.34
CA GLY A 117 -8.66 13.67 -5.24
C GLY A 117 -9.41 12.35 -5.53
N LEU A 118 -9.33 11.83 -6.74
CA LEU A 118 -9.98 10.57 -7.10
C LEU A 118 -9.06 9.35 -7.05
N ALA A 119 -7.77 9.53 -6.82
CA ALA A 119 -6.82 8.43 -6.73
C ALA A 119 -5.55 8.82 -5.96
N GLN A 120 -5.70 9.28 -4.74
CA GLN A 120 -4.53 9.40 -3.88
C GLN A 120 -4.01 7.98 -3.58
N PRO A 121 -2.77 7.67 -3.92
CA PRO A 121 -2.21 6.34 -3.66
C PRO A 121 -2.06 6.11 -2.17
N GLN A 122 -2.24 4.87 -1.76
CA GLN A 122 -1.81 4.46 -0.43
C GLN A 122 -0.28 4.51 -0.35
N ILE A 123 0.26 4.88 0.80
CA ILE A 123 1.70 4.99 1.01
C ILE A 123 2.11 4.08 2.17
N VAL A 124 3.00 3.14 1.90
CA VAL A 124 3.65 2.32 2.93
C VAL A 124 5.10 2.75 3.08
N TYR A 125 5.48 3.16 4.27
CA TYR A 125 6.88 3.42 4.61
C TYR A 125 7.44 2.26 5.44
N ALA A 126 8.43 1.57 4.89
CA ALA A 126 9.07 0.39 5.46
C ALA A 126 10.61 0.49 5.44
N GLY A 127 11.12 1.70 5.65
CA GLY A 127 12.54 2.02 5.57
C GLY A 127 13.16 2.40 6.90
N ASN A 128 14.27 3.12 6.81
CA ASN A 128 15.10 3.56 7.93
C ASN A 128 14.27 4.19 9.07
N ARG A 129 14.36 3.63 10.27
CA ARG A 129 13.59 4.04 11.46
C ARG A 129 13.84 5.49 11.86
N SER A 130 15.06 5.99 11.64
CA SER A 130 15.40 7.39 11.98
C SER A 130 14.61 8.42 11.15
N LEU A 131 14.00 7.99 10.06
CA LEU A 131 13.17 8.81 9.18
C LEU A 131 11.67 8.58 9.34
N ALA A 132 11.25 7.68 10.21
CA ALA A 132 9.84 7.36 10.40
C ALA A 132 9.00 8.59 10.76
N GLU A 133 9.40 9.33 11.79
CA GLU A 133 8.70 10.57 12.21
C GLU A 133 8.74 11.66 11.14
N TYR A 134 9.83 11.72 10.37
CA TYR A 134 9.93 12.65 9.24
C TYR A 134 8.95 12.28 8.13
N ALA A 135 8.91 11.00 7.75
CA ALA A 135 7.98 10.51 6.73
C ALA A 135 6.53 10.74 7.14
N GLU A 136 6.20 10.43 8.39
CA GLU A 136 4.87 10.60 8.97
C GLU A 136 4.41 12.07 8.90
N ARG A 137 5.29 13.00 9.28
CA ARG A 137 5.00 14.43 9.23
C ARG A 137 4.88 14.97 7.80
N GLU A 138 5.83 14.65 6.91
CA GLU A 138 5.86 15.21 5.56
C GLU A 138 4.78 14.64 4.64
N LEU A 139 4.37 13.39 4.88
CA LEU A 139 3.29 12.75 4.12
C LEU A 139 1.92 12.95 4.81
N GLU A 140 1.86 13.84 5.81
CA GLU A 140 0.63 14.19 6.53
C GLU A 140 -0.16 12.94 6.94
N ALA A 141 0.43 12.14 7.84
CA ALA A 141 -0.06 10.84 8.24
C ALA A 141 -1.58 10.80 8.43
N GLY A 142 -2.27 10.57 7.34
CA GLY A 142 -3.71 10.39 7.23
C GLY A 142 -4.05 8.90 7.06
N PRO A 143 -5.28 8.59 6.73
CA PRO A 143 -5.74 7.22 6.55
C PRO A 143 -5.04 6.48 5.39
N ASP A 144 -4.32 7.20 4.55
CA ASP A 144 -3.65 6.65 3.37
C ASP A 144 -2.14 6.42 3.57
N PHE A 145 -1.61 6.75 4.76
CA PHE A 145 -0.22 6.50 5.16
C PHE A 145 -0.14 5.37 6.18
N HIS A 146 0.76 4.43 5.93
CA HIS A 146 0.96 3.23 6.75
C HIS A 146 2.44 3.08 7.12
N LEU A 147 2.74 3.26 8.39
CA LEU A 147 4.09 3.08 8.90
C LEU A 147 4.36 1.61 9.23
N ALA A 148 5.46 1.09 8.72
CA ALA A 148 6.00 -0.23 9.04
C ALA A 148 7.36 -0.12 9.75
N GLY A 149 7.83 -1.23 10.29
CA GLY A 149 9.23 -1.37 10.65
C GLY A 149 10.13 -1.44 9.42
N ASN A 150 11.42 -1.16 9.60
CA ASN A 150 12.38 -1.31 8.50
C ASN A 150 12.52 -2.79 8.10
N ILE A 151 12.17 -3.11 6.85
CA ILE A 151 12.26 -4.48 6.34
C ILE A 151 13.69 -4.91 6.01
N GLN A 152 14.64 -3.96 5.92
CA GLN A 152 16.05 -4.19 5.68
C GLN A 152 16.90 -3.33 6.63
N PRO A 153 16.88 -3.59 7.95
CA PRO A 153 17.55 -2.74 8.92
C PRO A 153 19.09 -2.80 8.82
N LEU A 154 19.63 -3.92 8.37
CA LEU A 154 21.04 -4.15 8.13
C LEU A 154 21.27 -4.89 6.81
N GLU A 155 22.50 -4.89 6.30
CA GLU A 155 22.85 -5.53 5.03
C GLU A 155 22.48 -7.02 4.99
N GLU A 156 22.76 -7.76 6.07
CA GLU A 156 22.51 -9.20 6.16
C GLU A 156 21.18 -9.54 6.88
N GLN A 157 20.38 -8.53 7.22
CA GLN A 157 19.14 -8.74 7.98
C GLN A 157 17.94 -8.23 7.20
N GLU A 158 17.10 -9.16 6.80
CA GLU A 158 15.78 -8.88 6.21
C GLU A 158 14.68 -9.39 7.14
N ASP A 159 13.65 -8.56 7.37
CA ASP A 159 12.46 -8.94 8.11
C ASP A 159 11.20 -8.42 7.40
N LEU A 160 10.60 -9.26 6.57
CA LEU A 160 9.38 -8.90 5.85
C LEU A 160 8.15 -8.87 6.77
N GLN A 161 8.20 -9.50 7.94
CA GLN A 161 7.04 -9.57 8.84
C GLN A 161 6.69 -8.20 9.42
N VAL A 162 7.69 -7.34 9.63
CA VAL A 162 7.47 -5.98 10.14
C VAL A 162 6.70 -5.10 9.12
N GLY A 163 6.78 -5.42 7.83
CA GLY A 163 6.05 -4.75 6.76
C GLY A 163 4.63 -5.26 6.55
N TRP A 164 4.32 -6.48 7.02
CA TRP A 164 3.08 -7.18 6.69
C TRP A 164 1.81 -6.43 7.08
N LYS A 165 1.73 -5.90 8.31
CA LYS A 165 0.52 -5.20 8.79
C LYS A 165 0.24 -3.93 8.01
N ALA A 166 1.26 -3.14 7.72
CA ALA A 166 1.15 -1.92 6.95
C ALA A 166 0.71 -2.22 5.51
N MET A 167 1.33 -3.21 4.89
CA MET A 167 0.93 -3.68 3.56
C MET A 167 -0.50 -4.20 3.51
N LEU A 168 -0.93 -4.98 4.51
CA LEU A 168 -2.29 -5.50 4.58
C LEU A 168 -3.32 -4.37 4.72
N ALA A 169 -3.04 -3.37 5.56
CA ALA A 169 -3.91 -2.21 5.73
C ALA A 169 -4.02 -1.39 4.44
N ALA A 170 -2.88 -1.07 3.80
CA ALA A 170 -2.86 -0.37 2.52
C ALA A 170 -3.59 -1.16 1.42
N PHE A 171 -3.34 -2.47 1.33
CA PHE A 171 -4.00 -3.36 0.38
C PHE A 171 -5.52 -3.37 0.56
N ALA A 172 -6.00 -3.50 1.80
CA ALA A 172 -7.42 -3.47 2.10
C ALA A 172 -8.06 -2.14 1.68
N ARG A 173 -7.37 -1.03 1.94
CA ARG A 173 -7.86 0.30 1.62
C ARG A 173 -8.02 0.53 0.11
N VAL A 174 -7.03 0.08 -0.69
CA VAL A 174 -7.15 0.13 -2.16
C VAL A 174 -8.32 -0.74 -2.63
N ARG A 175 -8.49 -1.95 -2.05
CA ARG A 175 -9.59 -2.85 -2.40
C ARG A 175 -10.97 -2.29 -2.09
N GLU A 176 -11.12 -1.57 -0.99
CA GLU A 176 -12.35 -0.85 -0.67
C GLU A 176 -12.75 0.12 -1.78
N GLY A 177 -11.78 0.81 -2.38
CA GLY A 177 -12.02 1.69 -3.52
C GLY A 177 -12.31 0.96 -4.83
N GLN A 178 -11.68 -0.19 -5.07
CA GLN A 178 -11.84 -0.98 -6.31
C GLN A 178 -13.13 -1.82 -6.35
N ILE A 179 -13.65 -2.21 -5.19
CA ILE A 179 -14.82 -3.10 -5.09
C ILE A 179 -15.98 -2.34 -4.46
N PRO A 180 -16.90 -1.78 -5.28
CA PRO A 180 -18.07 -1.08 -4.78
C PRO A 180 -18.90 -1.97 -3.85
N GLY A 181 -19.27 -1.46 -2.69
CA GLY A 181 -20.07 -2.18 -1.70
C GLY A 181 -19.28 -3.12 -0.78
N LEU A 182 -17.96 -3.24 -0.91
CA LEU A 182 -17.15 -4.08 0.00
C LEU A 182 -17.29 -3.62 1.46
N VAL A 183 -17.29 -2.31 1.71
CA VAL A 183 -17.47 -1.71 3.04
C VAL A 183 -18.85 -2.01 3.63
N GLU A 184 -19.88 -2.11 2.78
CA GLU A 184 -21.24 -2.44 3.22
C GLU A 184 -21.38 -3.90 3.62
N LEU A 185 -20.57 -4.79 3.04
CA LEU A 185 -20.57 -6.21 3.35
C LEU A 185 -19.82 -6.56 4.64
N GLN A 186 -19.00 -5.65 5.16
CA GLN A 186 -18.23 -5.83 6.39
C GLN A 186 -18.99 -5.37 7.65
N LYS A 187 -20.16 -4.75 7.49
CA LYS A 187 -21.07 -4.33 8.57
C LYS A 187 -22.08 -5.42 8.90
#